data_a2e3ce0654f9da750b6e813924395eef
#
_entry.id   a2e3ce0654f9da750b6e813924395eef
#
_cell.length_a   1.000
_cell.length_b   1.000
_cell.length_c   1.000
_cell.angle_alpha   90.00
_cell.angle_beta   90.00
_cell.angle_gamma   90.00
#
_symmetry.space_group_name_H-M   'P 1'
#
loop_
_entity.id
_entity.type
_entity.pdbx_description
1 polymer ?
#
loop_
_entity_poly.entity_id
_entity_poly.type
_entity_poly.pdbx_seq_one_letter_code
_entity_poly.pdbx_strand_id
1 'polypeptide(L)'
;MADFKLTYATMFNPPEELHTGFDKAVEALKKNMGKEYGMFINGKEVLADEKFDDTSPVNTSWVLAKMQKGNASHATQAIAAARKAFPEWSHTPWQKRVEYLRKAASLIEQRIFELGAAMALEVGKNRMESLGDVQETADLIYYSCYQMEKNDGYVVEMGKDPLVGYEARNVSVLRPYGV
;
A
#
# COMPACT_ATOMS: atom_id res chain seq x y z
N MET A 1 -20.88 -2.05 -10.21
CA MET A 1 -20.28 -2.67 -9.01
C MET A 1 -21.02 -2.06 -7.83
N ALA A 2 -21.57 -2.85 -6.92
CA ALA A 2 -22.24 -2.31 -5.75
C ALA A 2 -21.24 -1.48 -4.96
N ASP A 3 -21.63 -0.25 -4.57
CA ASP A 3 -20.84 0.63 -3.70
C ASP A 3 -20.86 0.08 -2.25
N PHE A 4 -20.29 -1.13 -2.08
CA PHE A 4 -20.13 -1.71 -0.77
C PHE A 4 -18.87 -1.13 -0.13
N LYS A 5 -19.04 -0.42 0.97
CA LYS A 5 -17.95 0.04 1.82
C LYS A 5 -17.93 -0.80 3.12
N LEU A 6 -16.79 -1.43 3.40
CA LEU A 6 -16.58 -2.12 4.65
C LEU A 6 -16.43 -1.09 5.79
N THR A 7 -17.27 -1.23 6.82
CA THR A 7 -17.25 -0.40 8.03
C THR A 7 -17.47 -1.30 9.24
N TYR A 8 -17.19 -0.83 10.45
CA TYR A 8 -17.49 -1.58 11.66
C TYR A 8 -18.96 -2.05 11.73
N ALA A 9 -19.90 -1.24 11.26
CA ALA A 9 -21.32 -1.60 11.24
C ALA A 9 -21.60 -2.78 10.28
N THR A 10 -20.96 -2.79 9.11
CA THR A 10 -21.13 -3.88 8.13
C THR A 10 -20.36 -5.15 8.50
N MET A 11 -19.37 -5.07 9.41
CA MET A 11 -18.66 -6.24 9.91
C MET A 11 -19.51 -7.11 10.86
N PHE A 12 -20.44 -6.50 11.62
CA PHE A 12 -21.30 -7.26 12.56
C PHE A 12 -22.47 -7.95 11.88
N ASN A 13 -22.95 -7.43 10.76
CA ASN A 13 -24.01 -8.04 9.96
C ASN A 13 -23.68 -7.87 8.47
N PRO A 14 -22.69 -8.62 7.97
CA PRO A 14 -22.21 -8.48 6.60
C PRO A 14 -23.32 -8.86 5.60
N PRO A 15 -23.50 -8.06 4.54
CA PRO A 15 -24.47 -8.37 3.49
C PRO A 15 -24.01 -9.59 2.69
N GLU A 16 -24.97 -10.30 2.07
CA GLU A 16 -24.71 -11.51 1.26
C GLU A 16 -23.71 -11.24 0.11
N GLU A 17 -23.73 -10.02 -0.45
CA GLU A 17 -22.80 -9.61 -1.50
C GLU A 17 -21.33 -9.68 -1.07
N LEU A 18 -21.05 -9.40 0.22
CA LEU A 18 -19.70 -9.52 0.78
C LEU A 18 -19.26 -11.00 0.75
N HIS A 19 -20.11 -11.90 1.19
CA HIS A 19 -19.79 -13.33 1.20
C HIS A 19 -19.59 -13.86 -0.21
N THR A 20 -20.50 -13.54 -1.12
CA THR A 20 -20.44 -13.94 -2.53
C THR A 20 -19.21 -13.36 -3.23
N GLY A 21 -18.86 -12.10 -2.97
CA GLY A 21 -17.68 -11.44 -3.53
C GLY A 21 -16.38 -12.10 -3.07
N PHE A 22 -16.28 -12.39 -1.79
CA PHE A 22 -15.12 -13.06 -1.20
C PHE A 22 -14.96 -14.48 -1.74
N ASP A 23 -16.04 -15.28 -1.77
CA ASP A 23 -16.00 -16.66 -2.26
C ASP A 23 -15.57 -16.73 -3.74
N LYS A 24 -16.08 -15.83 -4.58
CA LYS A 24 -15.63 -15.69 -5.98
C LYS A 24 -14.14 -15.37 -6.08
N ALA A 25 -13.63 -14.50 -5.21
CA ALA A 25 -12.21 -14.16 -5.18
C ALA A 25 -11.35 -15.35 -4.76
N VAL A 26 -11.76 -16.11 -3.75
CA VAL A 26 -11.08 -17.36 -3.33
C VAL A 26 -11.01 -18.35 -4.50
N GLU A 27 -12.12 -18.57 -5.20
CA GLU A 27 -12.14 -19.49 -6.35
C GLU A 27 -11.27 -18.99 -7.52
N ALA A 28 -11.19 -17.69 -7.74
CA ALA A 28 -10.31 -17.09 -8.75
C ALA A 28 -8.82 -17.28 -8.38
N LEU A 29 -8.47 -17.12 -7.10
CA LEU A 29 -7.10 -17.35 -6.61
C LEU A 29 -6.70 -18.83 -6.75
N LYS A 30 -7.58 -19.75 -6.36
CA LYS A 30 -7.32 -21.19 -6.50
C LYS A 30 -6.97 -21.62 -7.93
N LYS A 31 -7.57 -20.97 -8.93
CA LYS A 31 -7.25 -21.23 -10.36
C LYS A 31 -5.85 -20.75 -10.77
N ASN A 32 -5.26 -19.85 -10.00
CA ASN A 32 -3.95 -19.26 -10.27
C ASN A 32 -2.85 -19.75 -9.31
N MET A 33 -3.14 -20.73 -8.46
CA MET A 33 -2.15 -21.31 -7.54
C MET A 33 -0.91 -21.82 -8.27
N GLY A 34 0.25 -21.69 -7.63
CA GLY A 34 1.54 -22.08 -8.17
C GLY A 34 2.11 -21.15 -9.23
N LYS A 35 1.44 -20.04 -9.54
CA LYS A 35 1.97 -19.03 -10.47
C LYS A 35 3.23 -18.39 -9.90
N GLU A 36 4.22 -18.15 -10.77
CA GLU A 36 5.44 -17.45 -10.42
C GLU A 36 5.23 -15.94 -10.46
N TYR A 37 5.79 -15.24 -9.44
CA TYR A 37 5.81 -13.78 -9.34
C TYR A 37 7.25 -13.29 -9.20
N GLY A 38 7.59 -12.28 -9.99
CA GLY A 38 8.89 -11.61 -9.92
C GLY A 38 8.97 -10.55 -8.81
N MET A 39 10.17 -10.17 -8.45
CA MET A 39 10.42 -8.96 -7.67
C MET A 39 10.21 -7.74 -8.57
N PHE A 40 9.81 -6.61 -7.98
CA PHE A 40 9.66 -5.36 -8.73
C PHE A 40 10.75 -4.38 -8.29
N ILE A 41 11.76 -4.16 -9.15
CA ILE A 41 12.87 -3.24 -8.87
C ILE A 41 12.99 -2.23 -10.00
N ASN A 42 13.01 -0.95 -9.67
CA ASN A 42 13.11 0.15 -10.64
C ASN A 42 12.04 0.08 -11.76
N GLY A 43 10.79 -0.27 -11.40
CA GLY A 43 9.68 -0.37 -12.34
C GLY A 43 9.75 -1.57 -13.30
N LYS A 44 10.63 -2.54 -13.05
CA LYS A 44 10.80 -3.74 -13.87
C LYS A 44 10.67 -5.00 -13.03
N GLU A 45 10.13 -6.04 -13.63
CA GLU A 45 10.12 -7.38 -13.06
C GLU A 45 11.55 -7.96 -13.09
N VAL A 46 11.99 -8.50 -11.96
CA VAL A 46 13.33 -9.09 -11.77
C VAL A 46 13.14 -10.50 -11.19
N LEU A 47 13.74 -11.48 -11.85
CA LEU A 47 13.75 -12.87 -11.40
C LEU A 47 15.05 -13.16 -10.66
N ALA A 48 14.99 -14.09 -9.69
CA ALA A 48 16.15 -14.63 -9.00
C ALA A 48 16.45 -16.05 -9.49
N ASP A 49 17.69 -16.51 -9.27
CA ASP A 49 18.09 -17.89 -9.58
C ASP A 49 17.38 -18.91 -8.67
N GLU A 50 17.18 -18.54 -7.40
CA GLU A 50 16.48 -19.37 -6.42
C GLU A 50 15.05 -18.84 -6.19
N LYS A 51 14.15 -19.80 -5.94
CA LYS A 51 12.72 -19.54 -5.65
C LYS A 51 12.30 -20.37 -4.45
N PHE A 52 11.17 -19.98 -3.86
CA PHE A 52 10.52 -20.78 -2.82
C PHE A 52 9.01 -20.84 -3.07
N ASP A 53 8.41 -21.91 -2.58
CA ASP A 53 6.95 -22.05 -2.60
C ASP A 53 6.33 -21.32 -1.41
N ASP A 54 5.42 -20.43 -1.69
CA ASP A 54 4.53 -19.82 -0.71
C ASP A 54 3.35 -20.75 -0.49
N THR A 55 3.28 -21.38 0.69
CA THR A 55 2.27 -22.38 1.01
C THR A 55 1.26 -21.87 2.03
N SER A 56 -0.01 -22.20 1.83
CA SER A 56 -1.07 -21.79 2.75
C SER A 56 -1.00 -22.52 4.09
N PRO A 57 -1.09 -21.82 5.24
CA PRO A 57 -1.23 -22.46 6.54
C PRO A 57 -2.60 -23.12 6.74
N VAL A 58 -3.59 -22.78 5.93
CA VAL A 58 -4.93 -23.39 5.95
C VAL A 58 -4.87 -24.81 5.39
N ASN A 59 -4.04 -25.02 4.36
CA ASN A 59 -3.77 -26.32 3.77
C ASN A 59 -2.37 -26.32 3.16
N THR A 60 -1.41 -26.95 3.82
CA THR A 60 0.00 -26.95 3.44
C THR A 60 0.30 -27.66 2.10
N SER A 61 -0.67 -28.34 1.52
CA SER A 61 -0.55 -28.87 0.15
C SER A 61 -0.85 -27.81 -0.93
N TRP A 62 -1.37 -26.64 -0.54
CA TRP A 62 -1.66 -25.55 -1.46
C TRP A 62 -0.44 -24.65 -1.63
N VAL A 63 0.19 -24.72 -2.77
CA VAL A 63 1.21 -23.75 -3.19
C VAL A 63 0.51 -22.56 -3.80
N LEU A 64 0.39 -21.47 -3.06
CA LEU A 64 -0.30 -20.25 -3.50
C LEU A 64 0.47 -19.56 -4.62
N ALA A 65 1.78 -19.46 -4.45
CA ALA A 65 2.67 -18.79 -5.39
C ALA A 65 4.08 -19.38 -5.37
N LYS A 66 4.84 -19.15 -6.44
CA LYS A 66 6.30 -19.31 -6.46
C LYS A 66 6.95 -17.94 -6.40
N MET A 67 7.63 -17.66 -5.31
CA MET A 67 8.23 -16.36 -5.02
C MET A 67 9.73 -16.38 -5.28
N GLN A 68 10.28 -15.25 -5.66
CA GLN A 68 11.72 -15.11 -5.87
C GLN A 68 12.46 -15.04 -4.53
N LYS A 69 13.50 -15.83 -4.36
CA LYS A 69 14.40 -15.73 -3.21
C LYS A 69 15.47 -14.68 -3.50
N GLY A 70 15.13 -13.41 -3.22
CA GLY A 70 16.05 -12.29 -3.40
C GLY A 70 17.30 -12.42 -2.53
N ASN A 71 18.41 -11.90 -3.00
CA ASN A 71 19.70 -11.86 -2.30
C ASN A 71 20.15 -10.41 -2.02
N ALA A 72 21.32 -10.24 -1.37
CA ALA A 72 21.87 -8.94 -1.03
C ALA A 72 22.08 -8.02 -2.24
N SER A 73 22.38 -8.55 -3.42
CA SER A 73 22.52 -7.77 -4.65
C SER A 73 21.18 -7.15 -5.07
N HIS A 74 20.09 -7.91 -4.98
CA HIS A 74 18.73 -7.40 -5.27
C HIS A 74 18.33 -6.28 -4.30
N ALA A 75 18.61 -6.44 -3.00
CA ALA A 75 18.37 -5.41 -2.00
C ALA A 75 19.17 -4.12 -2.32
N THR A 76 20.46 -4.26 -2.66
CA THR A 76 21.32 -3.14 -3.05
C THR A 76 20.80 -2.42 -4.29
N GLN A 77 20.34 -3.15 -5.30
CA GLN A 77 19.74 -2.57 -6.52
C GLN A 77 18.44 -1.81 -6.19
N ALA A 78 17.58 -2.37 -5.33
CA ALA A 78 16.34 -1.72 -4.91
C ALA A 78 16.63 -0.39 -4.17
N ILE A 79 17.58 -0.39 -3.23
CA ILE A 79 18.00 0.81 -2.50
C ILE A 79 18.60 1.85 -3.47
N ALA A 80 19.46 1.42 -4.40
CA ALA A 80 20.07 2.32 -5.39
C ALA A 80 18.98 2.97 -6.30
N ALA A 81 17.99 2.18 -6.73
CA ALA A 81 16.86 2.67 -7.51
C ALA A 81 16.03 3.71 -6.75
N ALA A 82 15.71 3.42 -5.47
CA ALA A 82 14.97 4.33 -4.62
C ALA A 82 15.74 5.64 -4.37
N ARG A 83 17.05 5.56 -4.09
CA ARG A 83 17.91 6.75 -3.94
C ARG A 83 18.00 7.58 -5.23
N LYS A 84 18.04 6.94 -6.39
CA LYS A 84 18.02 7.63 -7.67
C LYS A 84 16.72 8.38 -7.93
N ALA A 85 15.59 7.83 -7.52
CA ALA A 85 14.27 8.46 -7.66
C ALA A 85 14.03 9.59 -6.65
N PHE A 86 14.71 9.59 -5.52
CA PHE A 86 14.46 10.50 -4.40
C PHE A 86 14.57 11.99 -4.77
N PRO A 87 15.55 12.49 -5.53
CA PRO A 87 15.64 13.92 -5.86
C PRO A 87 14.39 14.45 -6.57
N GLU A 88 13.88 13.73 -7.56
CA GLU A 88 12.64 14.08 -8.26
C GLU A 88 11.43 14.00 -7.33
N TRP A 89 11.29 12.89 -6.60
CA TRP A 89 10.19 12.68 -5.68
C TRP A 89 10.13 13.72 -4.56
N SER A 90 11.26 14.10 -3.99
CA SER A 90 11.34 15.09 -2.91
C SER A 90 10.94 16.50 -3.36
N HIS A 91 11.13 16.83 -4.65
CA HIS A 91 10.73 18.11 -5.24
C HIS A 91 9.33 18.06 -5.88
N THR A 92 8.72 16.88 -5.99
CA THR A 92 7.33 16.75 -6.47
C THR A 92 6.40 17.50 -5.50
N PRO A 93 5.53 18.40 -6.00
CA PRO A 93 4.58 19.11 -5.15
C PRO A 93 3.78 18.13 -4.28
N TRP A 94 3.59 18.48 -3.02
CA TRP A 94 2.92 17.59 -2.07
C TRP A 94 1.49 17.22 -2.53
N GLN A 95 0.78 18.13 -3.20
CA GLN A 95 -0.54 17.87 -3.79
C GLN A 95 -0.49 16.70 -4.79
N LYS A 96 0.56 16.67 -5.62
CA LYS A 96 0.74 15.60 -6.60
C LYS A 96 1.07 14.26 -5.94
N ARG A 97 1.87 14.27 -4.87
CA ARG A 97 2.13 13.07 -4.08
C ARG A 97 0.86 12.53 -3.43
N VAL A 98 0.03 13.41 -2.88
CA VAL A 98 -1.29 13.06 -2.32
C VAL A 98 -2.21 12.46 -3.39
N GLU A 99 -2.24 13.02 -4.60
CA GLU A 99 -3.02 12.47 -5.72
C GLU A 99 -2.63 11.02 -6.04
N TYR A 100 -1.33 10.72 -6.11
CA TYR A 100 -0.85 9.34 -6.31
C TYR A 100 -1.27 8.40 -5.18
N LEU A 101 -1.15 8.82 -3.93
CA LEU A 101 -1.52 8.01 -2.77
C LEU A 101 -3.03 7.77 -2.70
N ARG A 102 -3.85 8.79 -2.97
CA ARG A 102 -5.31 8.62 -3.07
C ARG A 102 -5.70 7.65 -4.18
N LYS A 103 -5.01 7.71 -5.32
CA LYS A 103 -5.19 6.74 -6.40
C LYS A 103 -4.84 5.32 -5.97
N ALA A 104 -3.74 5.14 -5.25
CA ALA A 104 -3.35 3.84 -4.70
C ALA A 104 -4.40 3.30 -3.73
N ALA A 105 -4.87 4.11 -2.76
CA ALA A 105 -5.91 3.73 -1.82
C ALA A 105 -7.21 3.30 -2.52
N SER A 106 -7.65 4.07 -3.53
CA SER A 106 -8.82 3.73 -4.33
C SER A 106 -8.66 2.40 -5.07
N LEU A 107 -7.48 2.09 -5.59
CA LEU A 107 -7.21 0.80 -6.24
C LEU A 107 -7.22 -0.36 -5.24
N ILE A 108 -6.77 -0.14 -3.99
CA ILE A 108 -6.85 -1.14 -2.92
C ILE A 108 -8.33 -1.42 -2.59
N GLU A 109 -9.15 -0.40 -2.39
CA GLU A 109 -10.60 -0.57 -2.13
C GLU A 109 -11.31 -1.31 -3.27
N GLN A 110 -11.00 -0.98 -4.53
CA GLN A 110 -11.59 -1.67 -5.69
C GLN A 110 -11.25 -3.14 -5.76
N ARG A 111 -10.13 -3.55 -5.17
CA ARG A 111 -9.63 -4.93 -5.15
C ARG A 111 -9.78 -5.59 -3.79
N ILE A 112 -10.67 -5.09 -2.93
CA ILE A 112 -10.81 -5.54 -1.54
C ILE A 112 -11.02 -7.05 -1.42
N PHE A 113 -11.85 -7.65 -2.25
CA PHE A 113 -12.10 -9.09 -2.22
C PHE A 113 -10.90 -9.91 -2.68
N GLU A 114 -10.21 -9.47 -3.73
CA GLU A 114 -9.02 -10.14 -4.24
C GLU A 114 -7.89 -10.13 -3.19
N LEU A 115 -7.60 -8.94 -2.63
CA LEU A 115 -6.55 -8.77 -1.63
C LEU A 115 -6.90 -9.47 -0.32
N GLY A 116 -8.16 -9.36 0.15
CA GLY A 116 -8.63 -10.03 1.35
C GLY A 116 -8.61 -11.55 1.23
N ALA A 117 -9.01 -12.10 0.09
CA ALA A 117 -8.93 -13.53 -0.16
C ALA A 117 -7.47 -14.04 -0.23
N ALA A 118 -6.57 -13.30 -0.86
CA ALA A 118 -5.15 -13.62 -0.88
C ALA A 118 -4.58 -13.67 0.54
N MET A 119 -4.82 -12.63 1.34
CA MET A 119 -4.40 -12.55 2.73
C MET A 119 -4.97 -13.69 3.59
N ALA A 120 -6.26 -14.02 3.43
CA ALA A 120 -6.87 -15.12 4.17
C ALA A 120 -6.20 -16.46 3.88
N LEU A 121 -5.83 -16.72 2.63
CA LEU A 121 -5.17 -17.96 2.24
C LEU A 121 -3.69 -17.99 2.64
N GLU A 122 -2.97 -16.86 2.55
CA GLU A 122 -1.53 -16.78 2.79
C GLU A 122 -1.18 -16.79 4.29
N VAL A 123 -1.98 -16.11 5.12
CA VAL A 123 -1.69 -16.01 6.57
C VAL A 123 -2.73 -16.68 7.48
N GLY A 124 -3.77 -17.31 6.90
CA GLY A 124 -4.77 -18.06 7.65
C GLY A 124 -5.76 -17.18 8.43
N LYS A 125 -5.96 -15.93 8.02
CA LYS A 125 -6.97 -15.03 8.62
C LYS A 125 -8.38 -15.43 8.23
N ASN A 126 -9.34 -15.14 9.09
CA ASN A 126 -10.75 -15.26 8.73
C ASN A 126 -11.16 -14.16 7.73
N ARG A 127 -12.31 -14.37 7.08
CA ARG A 127 -12.85 -13.48 6.05
C ARG A 127 -12.94 -12.02 6.49
N MET A 128 -13.49 -11.78 7.66
CA MET A 128 -13.76 -10.41 8.13
C MET A 128 -12.49 -9.69 8.53
N GLU A 129 -11.56 -10.36 9.19
CA GLU A 129 -10.24 -9.79 9.54
C GLU A 129 -9.43 -9.44 8.29
N SER A 130 -9.38 -10.34 7.30
CA SER A 130 -8.62 -10.08 6.08
C SER A 130 -9.19 -8.92 5.25
N LEU A 131 -10.53 -8.83 5.14
CA LEU A 131 -11.16 -7.68 4.48
C LEU A 131 -10.97 -6.39 5.29
N GLY A 132 -11.03 -6.48 6.63
CA GLY A 132 -10.78 -5.36 7.53
C GLY A 132 -9.38 -4.78 7.35
N ASP A 133 -8.35 -5.62 7.31
CA ASP A 133 -6.96 -5.17 7.11
C ASP A 133 -6.75 -4.48 5.76
N VAL A 134 -7.41 -4.98 4.70
CA VAL A 134 -7.34 -4.33 3.37
C VAL A 134 -7.99 -2.95 3.42
N GLN A 135 -9.17 -2.84 4.06
CA GLN A 135 -9.84 -1.54 4.22
C GLN A 135 -9.01 -0.60 5.08
N GLU A 136 -8.48 -1.07 6.20
CA GLU A 136 -7.63 -0.26 7.09
C GLU A 136 -6.39 0.26 6.35
N THR A 137 -5.79 -0.55 5.47
CA THR A 137 -4.68 -0.12 4.63
C THR A 137 -5.06 1.09 3.76
N ALA A 138 -6.22 1.05 3.12
CA ALA A 138 -6.71 2.19 2.33
C ALA A 138 -7.02 3.40 3.22
N ASP A 139 -7.67 3.19 4.36
CA ASP A 139 -8.05 4.25 5.30
C ASP A 139 -6.81 4.96 5.89
N LEU A 140 -5.75 4.24 6.22
CA LEU A 140 -4.48 4.82 6.69
C LEU A 140 -3.80 5.69 5.62
N ILE A 141 -3.85 5.26 4.36
CA ILE A 141 -3.35 6.08 3.24
C ILE A 141 -4.20 7.35 3.11
N TYR A 142 -5.54 7.24 3.12
CA TYR A 142 -6.43 8.41 3.07
C TYR A 142 -6.22 9.35 4.25
N TYR A 143 -6.03 8.80 5.45
CA TYR A 143 -5.75 9.61 6.65
C TYR A 143 -4.44 10.38 6.53
N SER A 144 -3.40 9.74 6.02
CA SER A 144 -2.10 10.40 5.77
C SER A 144 -2.23 11.52 4.73
N CYS A 145 -3.01 11.27 3.66
CA CYS A 145 -3.34 12.31 2.68
C CYS A 145 -4.10 13.48 3.30
N TYR A 146 -5.12 13.19 4.12
CA TYR A 146 -5.89 14.20 4.84
C TYR A 146 -5.01 15.04 5.78
N GLN A 147 -4.06 14.41 6.49
CA GLN A 147 -3.13 15.16 7.35
C GLN A 147 -2.23 16.11 6.56
N MET A 148 -1.76 15.69 5.39
CA MET A 148 -0.97 16.53 4.49
C MET A 148 -1.78 17.73 3.99
N GLU A 149 -3.03 17.50 3.59
CA GLU A 149 -3.95 18.55 3.11
C GLU A 149 -4.35 19.52 4.23
N LYS A 150 -4.74 18.99 5.38
CA LYS A 150 -5.14 19.77 6.56
C LYS A 150 -4.06 20.72 7.04
N ASN A 151 -2.80 20.33 6.90
CA ASN A 151 -1.64 21.11 7.35
C ASN A 151 -0.92 21.82 6.19
N ASP A 152 -1.56 21.99 5.04
CA ASP A 152 -1.03 22.67 3.85
C ASP A 152 0.39 22.22 3.50
N GLY A 153 0.58 20.89 3.43
CA GLY A 153 1.88 20.28 3.10
C GLY A 153 2.94 20.43 4.17
N TYR A 154 2.56 20.83 5.39
CA TYR A 154 3.47 21.14 6.50
C TYR A 154 4.49 22.23 6.14
N VAL A 155 4.05 23.24 5.42
CA VAL A 155 4.79 24.48 5.17
C VAL A 155 4.15 25.58 5.98
N VAL A 156 4.81 26.04 7.03
CA VAL A 156 4.28 26.99 7.98
C VAL A 156 5.10 28.28 7.97
N GLU A 157 4.46 29.41 7.62
CA GLU A 157 5.05 30.73 7.80
C GLU A 157 5.19 31.02 9.28
N MET A 158 6.40 31.33 9.70
CA MET A 158 6.72 31.69 11.08
C MET A 158 6.45 33.18 11.31
N GLY A 159 6.38 33.59 12.57
CA GLY A 159 6.23 34.99 12.94
C GLY A 159 7.36 35.87 12.39
N LYS A 160 7.08 37.16 12.25
CA LYS A 160 8.10 38.17 11.88
C LYS A 160 9.14 38.30 12.96
N ASP A 161 10.36 38.66 12.58
CA ASP A 161 11.42 39.02 13.50
C ASP A 161 10.97 40.23 14.35
N PRO A 162 11.14 40.21 15.68
CA PRO A 162 10.77 41.34 16.56
C PRO A 162 11.69 42.54 16.40
N LEU A 163 12.84 42.42 15.74
CA LEU A 163 13.78 43.54 15.54
C LEU A 163 13.24 44.54 14.52
N VAL A 164 13.14 45.81 14.95
CA VAL A 164 12.66 46.89 14.07
C VAL A 164 13.66 47.13 12.93
N GLY A 165 13.13 47.16 11.71
CA GLY A 165 13.94 47.35 10.51
C GLY A 165 14.62 46.09 9.98
N TYR A 166 14.35 44.94 10.56
CA TYR A 166 14.81 43.62 10.07
C TYR A 166 13.68 42.89 9.33
N GLU A 167 13.85 42.66 8.07
CA GLU A 167 12.89 41.91 7.25
C GLU A 167 13.39 40.48 7.02
N ALA A 168 13.00 39.58 7.91
CA ALA A 168 13.26 38.14 7.73
C ALA A 168 11.97 37.40 7.42
N ARG A 169 12.01 36.48 6.47
CA ARG A 169 10.96 35.51 6.21
C ARG A 169 11.38 34.15 6.74
N ASN A 170 10.76 33.71 7.82
CA ASN A 170 11.03 32.44 8.45
C ASN A 170 9.94 31.44 8.06
N VAL A 171 10.32 30.26 7.58
CA VAL A 171 9.38 29.21 7.16
C VAL A 171 9.83 27.88 7.77
N SER A 172 8.90 27.19 8.44
CA SER A 172 9.10 25.81 8.87
C SER A 172 8.58 24.86 7.78
N VAL A 173 9.42 23.92 7.36
CA VAL A 173 9.07 22.98 6.29
C VAL A 173 9.42 21.56 6.69
N LEU A 174 8.45 20.64 6.69
CA LEU A 174 8.72 19.23 6.78
C LEU A 174 9.01 18.66 5.37
N ARG A 175 10.09 17.92 5.26
CA ARG A 175 10.53 17.32 3.99
C ARG A 175 10.71 15.81 4.14
N PRO A 176 10.57 15.03 3.03
CA PRO A 176 10.90 13.60 3.04
C PRO A 176 12.35 13.37 3.46
N TYR A 177 12.58 12.39 4.31
CA TYR A 177 13.94 12.04 4.75
C TYR A 177 14.80 11.42 3.64
N GLY A 178 14.19 10.65 2.76
CA GLY A 178 14.88 9.86 1.75
C GLY A 178 14.80 8.36 2.01
N VAL A 179 15.83 7.67 1.56
CA VAL A 179 15.93 6.20 1.61
C VAL A 179 17.08 5.78 2.51
#